data_14648ce48994874ac3737b896766d5df
#
_entry.id   14648ce48994874ac3737b896766d5df
#
_cell.length_a   1.000
_cell.length_b   1.000
_cell.length_c   1.000
_cell.angle_alpha   90.00
_cell.angle_beta   90.00
_cell.angle_gamma   90.00
#
_symmetry.space_group_name_H-M   'P 1'
#
loop_
_entity.id
_entity.type
_entity.pdbx_description
1 polymer ?
#
loop_
_entity_poly.entity_id
_entity_poly.type
_entity_poly.pdbx_seq_one_letter_code
_entity_poly.pdbx_strand_id
1 'polypeptide(L)'
;MFRILIANSKGGSGKTTVTTTLAGYYARAGRRTCLLDCDPQGSSLDWHRLRAPGRPPLHAIAGHDALHASSAASVLRLPRDTQVLLIDTPAGLRAHEFAPFARQADVLLVPLVPSPLDLRATLGFLDLVLRLPEVRQGRLRVNLIANRLRERSVAARELDATLQKLTQTCAIRVRDSQRYLHLAAAGLSLFDDDSAAARPHRDDWTALLNWLALREREPRSDAVAAVAAGPLCNA
;
A
#
# COMPACT_ATOMS: atom_id res chain seq x y z
N MET A 1 -5.95 12.94 7.38
CA MET A 1 -5.80 11.48 7.33
C MET A 1 -5.03 11.11 6.07
N PHE A 2 -3.92 10.40 6.19
CA PHE A 2 -3.09 9.91 5.08
C PHE A 2 -3.52 8.48 4.71
N ARG A 3 -3.87 8.25 3.44
CA ARG A 3 -4.45 6.98 2.96
C ARG A 3 -3.49 6.26 2.04
N ILE A 4 -3.04 5.09 2.48
CA ILE A 4 -2.08 4.24 1.78
C ILE A 4 -2.81 3.01 1.27
N LEU A 5 -2.93 2.89 -0.04
CA LEU A 5 -3.53 1.74 -0.72
C LEU A 5 -2.43 0.75 -1.10
N ILE A 6 -2.60 -0.51 -0.76
CA ILE A 6 -1.69 -1.58 -1.14
C ILE A 6 -2.44 -2.53 -2.08
N ALA A 7 -2.04 -2.57 -3.35
CA ALA A 7 -2.72 -3.36 -4.36
C ALA A 7 -1.77 -3.96 -5.40
N ASN A 8 -2.11 -5.12 -5.89
CA ASN A 8 -1.56 -5.76 -7.08
C ASN A 8 -2.57 -6.82 -7.58
N SER A 9 -2.67 -7.00 -8.88
CA SER A 9 -3.50 -8.05 -9.48
C SER A 9 -3.04 -9.46 -9.11
N LYS A 10 -1.75 -9.65 -8.80
CA LYS A 10 -1.18 -10.96 -8.50
C LYS A 10 -1.35 -11.34 -7.03
N GLY A 11 -1.84 -12.56 -6.78
CA GLY A 11 -1.81 -13.19 -5.47
C GLY A 11 -0.38 -13.52 -5.04
N GLY A 12 -0.11 -13.48 -3.72
CA GLY A 12 1.23 -13.79 -3.18
C GLY A 12 2.30 -12.71 -3.37
N SER A 13 1.97 -11.55 -3.92
CA SER A 13 2.91 -10.44 -4.12
C SER A 13 3.42 -9.81 -2.80
N GLY A 14 2.75 -10.09 -1.67
CA GLY A 14 3.11 -9.59 -0.35
C GLY A 14 2.35 -8.34 0.08
N LYS A 15 1.15 -8.11 -0.45
CA LYS A 15 0.28 -6.99 -0.03
C LYS A 15 0.10 -6.95 1.48
N THR A 16 -0.39 -8.02 2.07
CA THR A 16 -0.59 -8.13 3.53
C THR A 16 0.70 -7.94 4.31
N THR A 17 1.85 -8.45 3.83
CA THR A 17 3.15 -8.23 4.48
C THR A 17 3.51 -6.74 4.50
N VAL A 18 3.32 -6.04 3.39
CA VAL A 18 3.56 -4.59 3.32
C VAL A 18 2.60 -3.85 4.24
N THR A 19 1.31 -4.19 4.21
CA THR A 19 0.27 -3.58 5.02
C THR A 19 0.57 -3.72 6.52
N THR A 20 0.84 -4.93 7.00
CA THR A 20 1.09 -5.20 8.42
C THR A 20 2.42 -4.60 8.89
N THR A 21 3.45 -4.58 8.03
CA THR A 21 4.73 -3.92 8.34
C THR A 21 4.54 -2.42 8.54
N LEU A 22 3.84 -1.75 7.63
CA LEU A 22 3.56 -0.31 7.73
C LEU A 22 2.61 0.00 8.90
N ALA A 23 1.61 -0.86 9.17
CA ALA A 23 0.72 -0.70 10.31
C ALA A 23 1.50 -0.66 11.64
N GLY A 24 2.42 -1.61 11.83
CA GLY A 24 3.29 -1.61 13.01
C GLY A 24 4.24 -0.41 13.05
N TYR A 25 4.78 0.02 11.93
CA TYR A 25 5.62 1.22 11.85
C TYR A 25 4.88 2.47 12.33
N TYR A 26 3.72 2.76 11.75
CA TYR A 26 2.96 3.96 12.11
C TYR A 26 2.42 3.91 13.53
N ALA A 27 1.94 2.74 13.99
CA ALA A 27 1.50 2.55 15.37
C ALA A 27 2.66 2.81 16.36
N ARG A 28 3.86 2.27 16.08
CA ARG A 28 5.05 2.51 16.89
C ARG A 28 5.51 3.97 16.89
N ALA A 29 5.30 4.68 15.79
CA ALA A 29 5.54 6.12 15.70
C ALA A 29 4.48 6.98 16.44
N GLY A 30 3.57 6.35 17.19
CA GLY A 30 2.52 7.03 17.94
C GLY A 30 1.38 7.57 17.06
N ARG A 31 1.28 7.13 15.80
CA ARG A 31 0.22 7.58 14.88
C ARG A 31 -1.05 6.75 15.10
N ARG A 32 -2.20 7.42 15.19
CA ARG A 32 -3.49 6.74 15.24
C ARG A 32 -3.76 6.08 13.89
N THR A 33 -3.45 4.78 13.86
CA THR A 33 -3.41 3.96 12.64
C THR A 33 -4.64 3.07 12.56
N CYS A 34 -5.27 3.03 11.40
CA CYS A 34 -6.33 2.09 11.07
C CYS A 34 -5.91 1.22 9.87
N LEU A 35 -6.12 -0.07 9.99
CA LEU A 35 -5.96 -1.06 8.94
C LEU A 35 -7.36 -1.45 8.43
N LEU A 36 -7.59 -1.31 7.14
CA LEU A 36 -8.81 -1.74 6.47
C LEU A 36 -8.49 -2.95 5.59
N ASP A 37 -8.95 -4.12 6.02
CA ASP A 37 -8.78 -5.36 5.28
C ASP A 37 -9.97 -5.57 4.33
N CYS A 38 -9.74 -5.40 3.05
CA CYS A 38 -10.74 -5.59 2.00
C CYS A 38 -10.60 -6.96 1.32
N ASP A 39 -9.62 -7.78 1.71
CA ASP A 39 -9.50 -9.15 1.20
C ASP A 39 -10.47 -10.07 1.97
N PRO A 40 -11.35 -10.83 1.28
CA PRO A 40 -12.20 -11.82 1.93
C PRO A 40 -11.45 -12.88 2.74
N GLN A 41 -10.15 -13.09 2.45
CA GLN A 41 -9.31 -14.00 3.23
C GLN A 41 -8.99 -13.45 4.63
N GLY A 42 -9.11 -12.14 4.86
CA GLY A 42 -8.98 -11.53 6.17
C GLY A 42 -7.57 -11.64 6.81
N SER A 43 -6.53 -11.85 6.01
CA SER A 43 -5.18 -12.16 6.52
C SER A 43 -4.59 -11.05 7.39
N SER A 44 -4.86 -9.78 7.07
CA SER A 44 -4.37 -8.66 7.89
C SER A 44 -5.21 -8.45 9.15
N LEU A 45 -6.50 -8.82 9.13
CA LEU A 45 -7.34 -8.88 10.34
C LEU A 45 -6.88 -9.99 11.28
N ASP A 46 -6.56 -11.18 10.75
CA ASP A 46 -6.06 -12.28 11.56
C ASP A 46 -4.73 -11.93 12.20
N TRP A 47 -3.82 -11.30 11.46
CA TRP A 47 -2.59 -10.75 12.03
C TRP A 47 -2.88 -9.77 13.18
N HIS A 48 -3.85 -8.88 13.01
CA HIS A 48 -4.22 -7.92 14.07
C HIS A 48 -4.79 -8.62 15.31
N ARG A 49 -5.60 -9.68 15.17
CA ARG A 49 -6.13 -10.47 16.30
C ARG A 49 -5.05 -11.14 17.12
N LEU A 50 -3.93 -11.52 16.48
CA LEU A 50 -2.78 -12.12 17.16
C LEU A 50 -1.92 -11.09 17.91
N ARG A 51 -2.15 -9.78 17.70
CA ARG A 51 -1.35 -8.74 18.34
C ARG A 51 -1.56 -8.74 19.85
N ALA A 52 -0.46 -8.91 20.60
CA ALA A 52 -0.53 -8.97 22.06
C ALA A 52 -0.96 -7.62 22.67
N PRO A 53 -1.71 -7.64 23.78
CA PRO A 53 -1.95 -6.46 24.61
C PRO A 53 -0.62 -5.80 25.02
N GLY A 54 -0.56 -4.47 25.02
CA GLY A 54 0.66 -3.72 25.35
C GLY A 54 1.54 -3.35 24.16
N ARG A 55 1.25 -3.85 22.97
CA ARG A 55 1.84 -3.31 21.73
C ARG A 55 1.21 -1.96 21.38
N PRO A 56 1.92 -1.09 20.64
CA PRO A 56 1.34 0.17 20.17
C PRO A 56 -0.03 -0.06 19.53
N PRO A 57 -1.08 0.68 19.96
CA PRO A 57 -2.45 0.43 19.53
C PRO A 57 -2.62 0.76 18.06
N LEU A 58 -3.41 -0.06 17.37
CA LEU A 58 -3.93 0.20 16.05
C LEU A 58 -5.33 -0.41 15.93
N HIS A 59 -6.16 0.17 15.08
CA HIS A 59 -7.48 -0.38 14.77
C HIS A 59 -7.42 -1.23 13.51
N ALA A 60 -8.27 -2.27 13.44
CA ALA A 60 -8.45 -3.04 12.22
C ALA A 60 -9.93 -3.26 11.96
N ILE A 61 -10.32 -3.11 10.70
CA ILE A 61 -11.72 -3.14 10.25
C ILE A 61 -11.82 -4.08 9.04
N ALA A 62 -12.85 -4.93 9.03
CA ALA A 62 -13.22 -5.69 7.84
C ALA A 62 -13.87 -4.75 6.81
N GLY A 63 -13.30 -4.71 5.61
CA GLY A 63 -13.72 -3.85 4.52
C GLY A 63 -14.24 -4.58 3.29
N HIS A 64 -14.26 -5.92 3.27
CA HIS A 64 -14.66 -6.69 2.10
C HIS A 64 -16.12 -6.44 1.68
N ASP A 65 -17.03 -6.26 2.63
CA ASP A 65 -18.44 -5.93 2.33
C ASP A 65 -18.60 -4.52 1.75
N ALA A 66 -17.68 -3.60 2.07
CA ALA A 66 -17.72 -2.24 1.56
C ALA A 66 -17.37 -2.14 0.06
N LEU A 67 -16.71 -3.16 -0.50
CA LEU A 67 -16.44 -3.26 -1.94
C LEU A 67 -17.72 -3.39 -2.78
N HIS A 68 -18.75 -4.00 -2.19
CA HIS A 68 -20.02 -4.29 -2.85
C HIS A 68 -21.12 -3.29 -2.50
N ALA A 69 -20.88 -2.40 -1.52
CA ALA A 69 -21.85 -1.38 -1.12
C ALA A 69 -21.80 -0.18 -2.07
N SER A 70 -22.96 0.25 -2.57
CA SER A 70 -23.11 1.41 -3.46
C SER A 70 -22.68 2.75 -2.83
N SER A 71 -22.43 2.78 -1.52
CA SER A 71 -21.79 3.90 -0.82
C SER A 71 -20.82 3.38 0.24
N ALA A 72 -19.55 3.31 -0.10
CA ALA A 72 -18.48 2.90 0.83
C ALA A 72 -18.40 3.76 2.12
N ALA A 73 -18.90 4.98 2.08
CA ALA A 73 -18.87 5.90 3.22
C ALA A 73 -19.88 5.53 4.34
N SER A 74 -20.95 4.80 4.03
CA SER A 74 -22.00 4.49 5.01
C SER A 74 -21.72 3.24 5.85
N VAL A 75 -20.80 2.38 5.42
CA VAL A 75 -20.54 1.08 6.06
C VAL A 75 -19.27 1.11 6.91
N LEU A 76 -18.28 1.95 6.56
CA LEU A 76 -16.98 2.00 7.24
C LEU A 76 -16.98 3.05 8.34
N ARG A 77 -17.18 2.60 9.59
CA ARG A 77 -17.01 3.45 10.77
C ARG A 77 -15.52 3.55 11.14
N LEU A 78 -14.77 4.31 10.36
CA LEU A 78 -13.40 4.65 10.73
C LEU A 78 -13.41 5.47 12.03
N PRO A 79 -12.49 5.22 12.98
CA PRO A 79 -12.30 6.10 14.12
C PRO A 79 -12.05 7.53 13.62
N ARG A 80 -12.79 8.51 14.20
CA ARG A 80 -12.76 9.91 13.74
C ARG A 80 -11.38 10.56 13.80
N ASP A 81 -10.54 10.07 14.70
CA ASP A 81 -9.18 10.57 14.94
C ASP A 81 -8.11 9.83 14.15
N THR A 82 -8.49 8.94 13.21
CA THR A 82 -7.53 8.21 12.37
C THR A 82 -6.63 9.17 11.59
N GLN A 83 -5.33 9.01 11.77
CA GLN A 83 -4.30 9.80 11.08
C GLN A 83 -3.76 9.09 9.85
N VAL A 84 -3.61 7.75 9.93
CA VAL A 84 -3.10 6.91 8.84
C VAL A 84 -4.08 5.77 8.61
N LEU A 85 -4.51 5.60 7.37
CA LEU A 85 -5.34 4.49 6.91
C LEU A 85 -4.55 3.64 5.94
N LEU A 86 -4.38 2.36 6.26
CA LEU A 86 -3.78 1.35 5.39
C LEU A 86 -4.88 0.48 4.83
N ILE A 87 -4.93 0.33 3.51
CA ILE A 87 -5.97 -0.43 2.81
C ILE A 87 -5.33 -1.64 2.16
N ASP A 88 -5.59 -2.83 2.70
CA ASP A 88 -5.17 -4.11 2.13
C ASP A 88 -6.22 -4.62 1.17
N THR A 89 -5.86 -4.83 -0.10
CA THR A 89 -6.82 -5.21 -1.14
C THR A 89 -6.70 -6.68 -1.51
N PRO A 90 -7.79 -7.32 -1.98
CA PRO A 90 -7.70 -8.63 -2.57
C PRO A 90 -6.81 -8.64 -3.83
N ALA A 91 -6.39 -9.83 -4.22
CA ALA A 91 -5.77 -10.03 -5.53
C ALA A 91 -6.83 -10.00 -6.64
N GLY A 92 -6.40 -9.68 -7.86
CA GLY A 92 -7.25 -9.82 -9.04
C GLY A 92 -8.37 -8.80 -9.18
N LEU A 93 -8.31 -7.66 -8.47
CA LEU A 93 -9.29 -6.59 -8.63
C LEU A 93 -9.39 -6.15 -10.09
N ARG A 94 -10.60 -6.07 -10.59
CA ARG A 94 -10.91 -5.50 -11.91
C ARG A 94 -10.84 -3.97 -11.84
N ALA A 95 -10.72 -3.33 -13.00
CA ALA A 95 -10.61 -1.87 -13.08
C ALA A 95 -11.73 -1.12 -12.34
N HIS A 96 -12.98 -1.57 -12.46
CA HIS A 96 -14.14 -0.94 -11.82
C HIS A 96 -14.17 -1.14 -10.30
N GLU A 97 -13.62 -2.26 -9.80
CA GLU A 97 -13.49 -2.55 -8.36
C GLU A 97 -12.34 -1.77 -7.73
N PHE A 98 -11.27 -1.53 -8.51
CA PHE A 98 -10.10 -0.79 -8.07
C PHE A 98 -10.32 0.74 -8.03
N ALA A 99 -11.07 1.29 -8.99
CA ALA A 99 -11.26 2.73 -9.15
C ALA A 99 -11.81 3.45 -7.89
N PRO A 100 -12.77 2.89 -7.11
CA PRO A 100 -13.22 3.51 -5.86
C PRO A 100 -12.11 3.70 -4.82
N PHE A 101 -11.18 2.74 -4.70
CA PHE A 101 -10.03 2.85 -3.81
C PHE A 101 -9.04 3.92 -4.30
N ALA A 102 -8.75 3.92 -5.61
CA ALA A 102 -7.84 4.87 -6.24
C ALA A 102 -8.29 6.33 -6.01
N ARG A 103 -9.60 6.58 -6.08
CA ARG A 103 -10.18 7.92 -5.83
C ARG A 103 -9.99 8.43 -4.41
N GLN A 104 -9.91 7.52 -3.45
CA GLN A 104 -9.82 7.87 -2.03
C GLN A 104 -8.39 7.87 -1.51
N ALA A 105 -7.46 7.15 -2.14
CA ALA A 105 -6.09 7.02 -1.69
C ALA A 105 -5.24 8.24 -2.04
N ASP A 106 -4.23 8.49 -1.23
CA ASP A 106 -3.19 9.50 -1.46
C ASP A 106 -1.97 8.87 -2.16
N VAL A 107 -1.65 7.61 -1.78
CA VAL A 107 -0.58 6.83 -2.39
C VAL A 107 -1.03 5.40 -2.68
N LEU A 108 -0.49 4.82 -3.73
CA LEU A 108 -0.61 3.40 -4.09
C LEU A 108 0.76 2.75 -4.01
N LEU A 109 0.86 1.71 -3.22
CA LEU A 109 2.02 0.82 -3.16
C LEU A 109 1.72 -0.46 -3.91
N VAL A 110 2.56 -0.81 -4.86
CA VAL A 110 2.42 -2.02 -5.68
C VAL A 110 3.57 -2.98 -5.37
N PRO A 111 3.38 -3.91 -4.42
CA PRO A 111 4.38 -4.94 -4.16
C PRO A 111 4.41 -5.93 -5.31
N LEU A 112 5.59 -6.27 -5.78
CA LEU A 112 5.84 -7.26 -6.82
C LEU A 112 6.97 -8.21 -6.43
N VAL A 113 6.87 -9.45 -6.85
CA VAL A 113 7.91 -10.45 -6.65
C VAL A 113 8.76 -10.57 -7.93
N PRO A 114 10.09 -10.69 -7.82
CA PRO A 114 10.99 -10.82 -8.98
C PRO A 114 10.84 -12.22 -9.61
N SER A 115 9.79 -12.39 -10.40
CA SER A 115 9.48 -13.59 -11.18
C SER A 115 8.93 -13.15 -12.53
N PRO A 116 9.32 -13.77 -13.65
CA PRO A 116 8.87 -13.36 -14.99
C PRO A 116 7.34 -13.37 -15.14
N LEU A 117 6.65 -14.35 -14.53
CA LEU A 117 5.19 -14.44 -14.58
C LEU A 117 4.51 -13.36 -13.74
N ASP A 118 5.04 -13.10 -12.53
CA ASP A 118 4.49 -12.09 -11.63
C ASP A 118 4.73 -10.68 -12.17
N LEU A 119 5.89 -10.45 -12.77
CA LEU A 119 6.25 -9.19 -13.40
C LEU A 119 5.30 -8.87 -14.57
N ARG A 120 5.01 -9.84 -15.45
CA ARG A 120 4.08 -9.64 -16.58
C ARG A 120 2.68 -9.27 -16.09
N ALA A 121 2.16 -9.96 -15.08
CA ALA A 121 0.85 -9.65 -14.50
C ALA A 121 0.83 -8.25 -13.84
N THR A 122 1.91 -7.90 -13.13
CA THR A 122 2.04 -6.58 -12.50
C THR A 122 2.15 -5.46 -13.54
N LEU A 123 2.85 -5.67 -14.65
CA LEU A 123 2.92 -4.68 -15.74
C LEU A 123 1.55 -4.40 -16.34
N GLY A 124 0.71 -5.44 -16.57
CA GLY A 124 -0.67 -5.26 -17.00
C GLY A 124 -1.51 -4.47 -16.01
N PHE A 125 -1.33 -4.71 -14.71
CA PHE A 125 -1.98 -3.93 -13.66
C PHE A 125 -1.49 -2.47 -13.64
N LEU A 126 -0.19 -2.24 -13.78
CA LEU A 126 0.37 -0.89 -13.83
C LEU A 126 -0.11 -0.09 -15.04
N ASP A 127 -0.24 -0.72 -16.21
CA ASP A 127 -0.80 -0.04 -17.39
C ASP A 127 -2.24 0.45 -17.12
N LEU A 128 -3.05 -0.35 -16.45
CA LEU A 128 -4.38 0.06 -15.99
C LEU A 128 -4.31 1.23 -15.00
N VAL A 129 -3.44 1.13 -13.99
CA VAL A 129 -3.29 2.15 -12.93
C VAL A 129 -2.82 3.49 -13.52
N LEU A 130 -1.83 3.48 -14.42
CA LEU A 130 -1.26 4.69 -15.02
C LEU A 130 -2.25 5.44 -15.93
N ARG A 131 -3.32 4.78 -16.40
CA ARG A 131 -4.41 5.38 -17.16
C ARG A 131 -5.46 6.07 -16.30
N LEU A 132 -5.48 5.82 -14.99
CA LEU A 132 -6.46 6.43 -14.09
C LEU A 132 -6.31 7.95 -14.03
N PRO A 133 -7.43 8.70 -14.04
CA PRO A 133 -7.41 10.14 -13.91
C PRO A 133 -6.68 10.60 -12.64
N GLU A 134 -6.83 9.88 -11.54
CA GLU A 134 -6.21 10.16 -10.25
C GLU A 134 -4.68 10.14 -10.31
N VAL A 135 -4.11 9.20 -11.08
CA VAL A 135 -2.66 9.09 -11.30
C VAL A 135 -2.18 10.17 -12.27
N ARG A 136 -2.88 10.33 -13.40
CA ARG A 136 -2.52 11.31 -14.43
C ARG A 136 -2.56 12.76 -13.93
N GLN A 137 -3.46 13.05 -13.01
CA GLN A 137 -3.59 14.35 -12.35
C GLN A 137 -2.69 14.51 -11.13
N GLY A 138 -1.90 13.47 -10.79
CA GLY A 138 -0.99 13.48 -9.65
C GLY A 138 -1.68 13.44 -8.28
N ARG A 139 -2.99 13.14 -8.23
CA ARG A 139 -3.72 12.97 -6.96
C ARG A 139 -3.38 11.66 -6.26
N LEU A 140 -3.17 10.59 -7.01
CA LEU A 140 -2.70 9.30 -6.53
C LEU A 140 -1.25 9.10 -6.96
N ARG A 141 -0.34 9.04 -5.99
CA ARG A 141 1.07 8.75 -6.24
C ARG A 141 1.34 7.26 -6.17
N VAL A 142 2.05 6.73 -7.15
CA VAL A 142 2.32 5.28 -7.27
C VAL A 142 3.78 5.00 -6.97
N ASN A 143 4.06 3.95 -6.19
CA ASN A 143 5.41 3.42 -6.00
C ASN A 143 5.41 1.90 -6.05
N LEU A 144 6.49 1.34 -6.60
CA LEU A 144 6.69 -0.10 -6.69
C LEU A 144 7.58 -0.59 -5.54
N ILE A 145 7.24 -1.75 -4.99
CA ILE A 145 8.04 -2.43 -3.98
C ILE A 145 8.51 -3.75 -4.54
N ALA A 146 9.81 -3.86 -4.86
CA ALA A 146 10.43 -5.14 -5.19
C ALA A 146 10.52 -5.97 -3.90
N ASN A 147 9.56 -6.86 -3.72
CA ASN A 147 9.40 -7.68 -2.53
C ASN A 147 10.05 -9.06 -2.72
N ARG A 148 10.49 -9.69 -1.63
CA ARG A 148 11.17 -11.00 -1.63
C ARG A 148 12.38 -11.02 -2.58
N LEU A 149 13.16 -9.96 -2.57
CA LEU A 149 14.30 -9.82 -3.45
C LEU A 149 15.48 -10.64 -2.94
N ARG A 150 16.05 -11.46 -3.83
CA ARG A 150 17.35 -12.12 -3.64
C ARG A 150 18.36 -11.42 -4.52
N GLU A 151 19.16 -10.52 -3.93
CA GLU A 151 19.97 -9.53 -4.65
C GLU A 151 20.85 -10.08 -5.79
N ARG A 152 21.37 -11.28 -5.65
CA ARG A 152 22.29 -11.87 -6.67
C ARG A 152 21.58 -12.82 -7.64
N SER A 153 20.25 -12.88 -7.64
CA SER A 153 19.50 -13.76 -8.52
C SER A 153 19.38 -13.20 -9.95
N VAL A 154 19.19 -14.09 -10.93
CA VAL A 154 18.87 -13.71 -12.31
C VAL A 154 17.59 -12.90 -12.35
N ALA A 155 16.58 -13.34 -11.59
CA ALA A 155 15.28 -12.65 -11.48
C ALA A 155 15.39 -11.21 -10.96
N ALA A 156 16.32 -10.92 -10.04
CA ALA A 156 16.58 -9.55 -9.59
C ALA A 156 17.14 -8.67 -10.71
N ARG A 157 18.06 -9.21 -11.53
CA ARG A 157 18.63 -8.48 -12.67
C ARG A 157 17.60 -8.22 -13.78
N GLU A 158 16.72 -9.19 -14.05
CA GLU A 158 15.63 -9.03 -15.01
C GLU A 158 14.62 -8.00 -14.55
N LEU A 159 14.31 -8.00 -13.24
CA LEU A 159 13.48 -6.97 -12.63
C LEU A 159 14.10 -5.59 -12.81
N ASP A 160 15.40 -5.42 -12.52
CA ASP A 160 16.10 -4.15 -12.67
C ASP A 160 16.04 -3.64 -14.12
N ALA A 161 16.31 -4.51 -15.09
CA ALA A 161 16.23 -4.16 -16.50
C ALA A 161 14.81 -3.74 -16.93
N THR A 162 13.79 -4.32 -16.30
CA THR A 162 12.40 -3.95 -16.57
C THR A 162 12.02 -2.64 -15.90
N LEU A 163 12.41 -2.44 -14.65
CA LEU A 163 12.11 -1.23 -13.89
C LEU A 163 12.81 0.01 -14.46
N GLN A 164 14.03 -0.14 -15.03
CA GLN A 164 14.71 0.94 -15.73
C GLN A 164 13.92 1.48 -16.94
N LYS A 165 13.07 0.66 -17.55
CA LYS A 165 12.18 1.08 -18.64
C LYS A 165 10.93 1.84 -18.16
N LEU A 166 10.61 1.73 -16.86
CA LEU A 166 9.48 2.42 -16.24
C LEU A 166 9.98 3.74 -15.64
N THR A 167 10.12 4.77 -16.47
CA THR A 167 10.82 6.04 -16.18
C THR A 167 10.27 6.87 -15.02
N GLN A 168 9.22 6.45 -14.31
CA GLN A 168 8.57 7.24 -13.27
C GLN A 168 8.43 6.55 -11.91
N THR A 169 8.87 5.31 -11.75
CA THR A 169 8.68 4.53 -10.52
C THR A 169 10.00 4.14 -9.89
N CYS A 170 10.26 4.67 -8.70
CA CYS A 170 11.37 4.21 -7.87
C CYS A 170 10.98 2.87 -7.23
N ALA A 171 11.66 1.79 -7.58
CA ALA A 171 11.44 0.52 -6.93
C ALA A 171 12.18 0.49 -5.59
N ILE A 172 11.43 0.25 -4.53
CA ILE A 172 11.95 0.01 -3.19
C ILE A 172 12.21 -1.48 -3.06
N ARG A 173 13.34 -1.85 -2.45
CA ARG A 173 13.84 -3.21 -2.42
C ARG A 173 13.69 -3.79 -1.02
N VAL A 174 12.87 -4.82 -0.87
CA VAL A 174 12.68 -5.57 0.37
C VAL A 174 13.22 -6.98 0.17
N ARG A 175 14.18 -7.37 0.99
CA ARG A 175 14.84 -8.70 0.91
C ARG A 175 13.88 -9.84 1.22
N ASP A 176 14.14 -11.01 0.61
CA ASP A 176 13.48 -12.26 0.96
C ASP A 176 13.97 -12.73 2.35
N SER A 177 13.05 -12.91 3.29
CA SER A 177 13.40 -13.34 4.63
C SER A 177 12.23 -14.04 5.34
N GLN A 178 12.53 -15.17 5.99
CA GLN A 178 11.60 -15.89 6.85
C GLN A 178 11.17 -15.08 8.08
N ARG A 179 11.92 -14.01 8.42
CA ARG A 179 11.59 -13.13 9.55
C ARG A 179 10.19 -12.54 9.42
N TYR A 180 9.80 -12.13 8.22
CA TYR A 180 8.44 -11.61 8.00
C TYR A 180 7.35 -12.62 8.34
N LEU A 181 7.56 -13.89 8.00
CA LEU A 181 6.60 -14.97 8.30
C LEU A 181 6.54 -15.26 9.81
N HIS A 182 7.70 -15.35 10.46
CA HIS A 182 7.76 -15.60 11.91
C HIS A 182 7.12 -14.48 12.71
N LEU A 183 7.39 -13.23 12.35
CA LEU A 183 6.80 -12.07 13.01
C LEU A 183 5.29 -12.02 12.77
N ALA A 184 4.84 -12.23 11.53
CA ALA A 184 3.43 -12.22 11.20
C ALA A 184 2.64 -13.30 11.96
N ALA A 185 3.20 -14.51 12.09
CA ALA A 185 2.60 -15.60 12.87
C ALA A 185 2.42 -15.28 14.36
N ALA A 186 3.18 -14.32 14.88
CA ALA A 186 3.08 -13.83 16.25
C ALA A 186 2.30 -12.49 16.39
N GLY A 187 1.63 -12.03 15.33
CA GLY A 187 0.93 -10.74 15.32
C GLY A 187 1.88 -9.54 15.42
N LEU A 188 3.16 -9.74 15.06
CA LEU A 188 4.19 -8.71 15.10
C LEU A 188 4.50 -8.18 13.71
N SER A 189 4.90 -6.92 13.66
CA SER A 189 5.53 -6.34 12.48
C SER A 189 7.05 -6.33 12.63
N LEU A 190 7.74 -6.07 11.53
CA LEU A 190 9.19 -5.87 11.55
C LEU A 190 9.62 -4.74 12.51
N PHE A 191 8.80 -3.74 12.69
CA PHE A 191 9.08 -2.59 13.56
C PHE A 191 8.75 -2.84 15.04
N ASP A 192 8.13 -3.98 15.36
CA ASP A 192 7.96 -4.45 16.74
C ASP A 192 9.17 -5.26 17.23
N ASP A 193 10.13 -5.60 16.36
CA ASP A 193 11.34 -6.35 16.67
C ASP A 193 12.53 -5.42 16.82
N ASP A 194 13.01 -5.25 18.07
CA ASP A 194 14.14 -4.40 18.42
C ASP A 194 15.49 -5.11 18.33
N SER A 195 15.51 -6.39 17.96
CA SER A 195 16.77 -7.15 17.87
C SER A 195 17.73 -6.54 16.84
N ALA A 196 19.03 -6.70 17.10
CA ALA A 196 20.07 -6.30 16.15
C ALA A 196 19.91 -7.00 14.78
N ALA A 197 19.40 -8.24 14.78
CA ALA A 197 19.15 -9.02 13.57
C ALA A 197 17.99 -8.47 12.73
N ALA A 198 17.08 -7.67 13.30
CA ALA A 198 16.00 -7.00 12.55
C ALA A 198 16.47 -5.71 11.86
N ARG A 199 17.56 -5.11 12.31
CA ARG A 199 18.05 -3.81 11.81
C ARG A 199 18.24 -3.78 10.30
N PRO A 200 18.99 -4.71 9.65
CA PRO A 200 19.18 -4.68 8.20
C PRO A 200 17.85 -4.79 7.42
N HIS A 201 16.86 -5.52 7.99
CA HIS A 201 15.53 -5.64 7.39
C HIS A 201 14.73 -4.33 7.49
N ARG A 202 14.86 -3.60 8.62
CA ARG A 202 14.25 -2.27 8.77
C ARG A 202 14.89 -1.26 7.84
N ASP A 203 16.20 -1.36 7.60
CA ASP A 203 16.93 -0.47 6.70
C ASP A 203 16.41 -0.57 5.26
N ASP A 204 15.95 -1.75 4.81
CA ASP A 204 15.31 -1.93 3.50
C ASP A 204 14.07 -1.02 3.30
N TRP A 205 13.40 -0.65 4.38
CA TRP A 205 12.19 0.18 4.34
C TRP A 205 12.46 1.68 4.37
N THR A 206 13.68 2.09 4.70
CA THR A 206 14.02 3.50 4.91
C THR A 206 13.66 4.38 3.71
N ALA A 207 13.96 3.93 2.50
CA ALA A 207 13.65 4.67 1.28
C ALA A 207 12.12 4.84 1.09
N LEU A 208 11.33 3.77 1.38
CA LEU A 208 9.87 3.86 1.34
C LEU A 208 9.32 4.83 2.38
N LEU A 209 9.79 4.71 3.62
CA LEU A 209 9.32 5.53 4.73
C LEU A 209 9.61 7.02 4.48
N ASN A 210 10.78 7.34 3.96
CA ASN A 210 11.14 8.71 3.55
C ASN A 210 10.22 9.21 2.42
N TRP A 211 9.97 8.36 1.41
CA TRP A 211 9.07 8.70 0.33
C TRP A 211 7.63 8.94 0.83
N LEU A 212 7.10 8.08 1.71
CA LEU A 212 5.78 8.24 2.32
C LEU A 212 5.69 9.53 3.15
N ALA A 213 6.72 9.85 3.94
CA ALA A 213 6.77 11.06 4.74
C ALA A 213 6.76 12.34 3.87
N LEU A 214 7.40 12.32 2.70
CA LEU A 214 7.33 13.41 1.73
C LEU A 214 5.92 13.55 1.15
N ARG A 215 5.28 12.44 0.76
CA ARG A 215 3.92 12.44 0.18
C ARG A 215 2.87 12.90 1.19
N GLU A 216 3.01 12.52 2.47
CA GLU A 216 2.09 12.96 3.52
C GLU A 216 2.09 14.48 3.74
N ARG A 217 3.22 15.15 3.47
CA ARG A 217 3.36 16.61 3.60
C ARG A 217 2.82 17.37 2.40
N GLU A 218 2.66 16.72 1.25
CA GLU A 218 2.11 17.36 0.06
C GLU A 218 0.62 17.63 0.25
N PRO A 219 0.14 18.85 -0.05
CA PRO A 219 -1.30 19.12 -0.04
C PRO A 219 -1.98 18.25 -1.11
N ARG A 220 -3.16 17.70 -0.79
CA ARG A 220 -3.98 17.05 -1.82
C ARG A 220 -4.27 18.08 -2.91
N SER A 221 -3.94 17.73 -4.14
CA SER A 221 -4.21 18.56 -5.30
C SER A 221 -5.72 18.55 -5.67
N ASP A 222 -6.59 18.88 -4.72
CA ASP A 222 -8.02 19.12 -4.99
C ASP A 222 -8.25 20.49 -5.64
N ALA A 223 -7.19 21.31 -5.77
CA ALA A 223 -7.28 22.72 -6.19
C ALA A 223 -7.42 22.92 -7.71
N VAL A 224 -7.36 21.89 -8.55
CA VAL A 224 -7.43 22.08 -10.02
C VAL A 224 -8.86 21.99 -10.56
N ALA A 225 -9.83 21.53 -9.79
CA ALA A 225 -11.24 21.47 -10.23
C ALA A 225 -11.99 22.82 -10.15
N ALA A 226 -11.43 23.84 -9.48
CA ALA A 226 -12.10 25.13 -9.27
C ALA A 226 -11.82 26.19 -10.35
N VAL A 227 -10.90 25.96 -11.29
CA VAL A 227 -10.51 26.94 -12.31
C VAL A 227 -11.22 26.75 -13.66
N ALA A 228 -11.94 25.65 -13.86
CA ALA A 228 -12.64 25.36 -15.12
C ALA A 228 -14.11 25.84 -15.16
N ALA A 229 -14.59 26.52 -14.13
CA ALA A 229 -15.92 27.13 -14.10
C ALA A 229 -15.84 28.67 -14.10
N GLY A 230 -15.16 29.22 -15.09
CA GLY A 230 -15.28 30.61 -15.43
C GLY A 230 -16.59 30.84 -16.21
N PRO A 231 -17.31 31.95 -15.99
CA PRO A 231 -18.61 32.19 -16.62
C PRO A 231 -18.49 32.33 -18.12
N LEU A 232 -19.25 31.52 -18.85
CA LEU A 232 -19.54 31.79 -20.27
C LEU A 232 -20.27 33.14 -20.33
N CYS A 233 -19.58 34.16 -20.72
CA CYS A 233 -20.14 35.46 -21.08
C CYS A 233 -21.04 35.25 -22.32
N ASN A 234 -22.32 35.53 -22.18
CA ASN A 234 -23.24 35.75 -23.28
C ASN A 234 -22.79 36.98 -24.09
N ALA A 235 -22.68 36.80 -25.37
CA ALA A 235 -22.91 37.85 -26.38
C ALA A 235 -23.33 37.18 -27.69
#